data_9d9f42f059ea29a2df8a9fc0e24783a4
#
_entry.id   9d9f42f059ea29a2df8a9fc0e24783a4
#
_cell.length_a   1.000
_cell.length_b   1.000
_cell.length_c   1.000
_cell.angle_alpha   90.00
_cell.angle_beta   90.00
_cell.angle_gamma   90.00
#
_symmetry.space_group_name_H-M   'P 1'
#
loop_
_entity.id
_entity.type
_entity.pdbx_description
1 polymer ?
#
loop_
_entity_poly.entity_id
_entity_poly.type
_entity_poly.pdbx_seq_one_letter_code
_entity_poly.pdbx_strand_id
1 'polypeptide(L)'
;MTVQTNILVTGATGFVGQALLGQLLENGEYKVTAALRAASGFDRCAANVVGDITNATDWSTALTNQQVVIHVAARAHIVKDEVANPLAEYRRVNVDGTLNLASQAAASSVKRFIFISSIGVNGNLNTRPFTENDESNPADPYAQSKWEAEQGLWEIQRETEIEIIIIRPPLVYGPNAPGNFGSLMRWVEKGLPLPLGAIHNRRSLVALDNLVDLIISCIDHPAAANQVFLAGDGEDVSTSELLRGVAQAAGKPCRLLPVPAGLLQLGATMLGKKAMAQRLLGSLQVDISKARNVLGWTPPLSVEQGLKRCFDDSVV
;
A
#
# COMPACT_ATOMS: atom_id res chain seq x y z
N MET A 1 22.09 -22.23 -16.51
CA MET A 1 20.92 -21.34 -16.68
C MET A 1 20.22 -21.28 -15.34
N THR A 2 20.21 -20.17 -14.67
CA THR A 2 19.42 -19.96 -13.43
C THR A 2 17.95 -20.03 -13.82
N VAL A 3 17.19 -20.90 -13.18
CA VAL A 3 15.73 -20.99 -13.40
C VAL A 3 15.11 -19.73 -12.80
N GLN A 4 14.55 -18.86 -13.65
CA GLN A 4 13.86 -17.64 -13.20
C GLN A 4 12.57 -18.02 -12.45
N THR A 5 12.29 -17.35 -11.35
CA THR A 5 11.02 -17.50 -10.64
C THR A 5 9.88 -16.81 -11.43
N ASN A 6 8.82 -17.55 -11.72
CA ASN A 6 7.64 -17.02 -12.42
C ASN A 6 6.71 -16.33 -11.43
N ILE A 7 6.35 -15.08 -11.68
CA ILE A 7 5.55 -14.22 -10.79
C ILE A 7 4.31 -13.72 -11.51
N LEU A 8 3.15 -13.93 -10.92
CA LEU A 8 1.91 -13.27 -11.32
C LEU A 8 1.70 -12.00 -10.47
N VAL A 9 1.53 -10.86 -11.12
CA VAL A 9 1.23 -9.58 -10.46
C VAL A 9 -0.19 -9.14 -10.82
N THR A 10 -1.05 -8.95 -9.82
CA THR A 10 -2.35 -8.30 -10.00
C THR A 10 -2.25 -6.82 -9.67
N GLY A 11 -3.08 -5.98 -10.29
CA GLY A 11 -3.02 -4.54 -10.08
C GLY A 11 -1.79 -3.87 -10.71
N ALA A 12 -1.17 -4.50 -11.71
CA ALA A 12 0.04 -4.06 -12.41
C ALA A 12 -0.08 -2.66 -13.05
N THR A 13 -1.29 -2.18 -13.31
CA THR A 13 -1.56 -0.83 -13.86
C THR A 13 -1.83 0.23 -12.79
N GLY A 14 -1.87 -0.16 -11.52
CA GLY A 14 -2.07 0.75 -10.40
C GLY A 14 -0.76 1.41 -9.91
N PHE A 15 -0.88 2.35 -8.97
CA PHE A 15 0.24 3.13 -8.43
C PHE A 15 1.40 2.26 -7.92
N VAL A 16 1.14 1.33 -7.02
CA VAL A 16 2.17 0.42 -6.49
C VAL A 16 2.56 -0.63 -7.54
N GLY A 17 1.57 -1.15 -8.29
CA GLY A 17 1.82 -2.23 -9.25
C GLY A 17 2.71 -1.82 -10.42
N GLN A 18 2.60 -0.59 -10.91
CA GLN A 18 3.47 -0.08 -11.98
C GLN A 18 4.94 0.02 -11.54
N ALA A 19 5.18 0.52 -10.33
CA ALA A 19 6.52 0.63 -9.76
C ALA A 19 7.13 -0.76 -9.48
N LEU A 20 6.34 -1.66 -8.89
CA LEU A 20 6.74 -3.04 -8.64
C LEU A 20 7.12 -3.74 -9.96
N LEU A 21 6.27 -3.60 -10.97
CA LEU A 21 6.54 -4.19 -12.29
C LEU A 21 7.84 -3.64 -12.89
N GLY A 22 8.09 -2.33 -12.78
CA GLY A 22 9.33 -1.71 -13.24
C GLY A 22 10.55 -2.37 -12.62
N GLN A 23 10.61 -2.42 -11.29
CA GLN A 23 11.76 -3.00 -10.59
C GLN A 23 11.92 -4.51 -10.83
N LEU A 24 10.83 -5.28 -10.91
CA LEU A 24 10.90 -6.71 -11.21
C LEU A 24 11.49 -6.99 -12.62
N LEU A 25 11.16 -6.16 -13.60
CA LEU A 25 11.66 -6.28 -14.97
C LEU A 25 13.12 -5.83 -15.10
N GLU A 26 13.49 -4.75 -14.39
CA GLU A 26 14.87 -4.25 -14.37
C GLU A 26 15.84 -5.23 -13.70
N ASN A 27 15.40 -5.91 -12.66
CA ASN A 27 16.20 -6.92 -11.96
C ASN A 27 16.55 -8.12 -12.85
N GLY A 28 15.68 -8.49 -13.80
CA GLY A 28 15.94 -9.58 -14.75
C GLY A 28 15.98 -11.01 -14.15
N GLU A 29 15.84 -11.15 -12.84
CA GLU A 29 15.85 -12.44 -12.13
C GLU A 29 14.48 -13.14 -12.18
N TYR A 30 13.43 -12.41 -12.50
CA TYR A 30 12.05 -12.86 -12.46
C TYR A 30 11.40 -12.88 -13.85
N LYS A 31 10.54 -13.87 -14.08
CA LYS A 31 9.65 -13.88 -15.24
C LYS A 31 8.27 -13.42 -14.80
N VAL A 32 7.91 -12.21 -15.19
CA VAL A 32 6.70 -11.55 -14.70
C VAL A 32 5.55 -11.69 -15.69
N THR A 33 4.37 -12.02 -15.17
CA THR A 33 3.08 -12.01 -15.87
C THR A 33 2.13 -11.06 -15.15
N ALA A 34 1.51 -10.14 -15.88
CA ALA A 34 0.50 -9.23 -15.33
C ALA A 34 -0.91 -9.80 -15.48
N ALA A 35 -1.72 -9.77 -14.42
CA ALA A 35 -3.15 -9.99 -14.53
C ALA A 35 -3.88 -8.66 -14.74
N LEU A 36 -4.60 -8.54 -15.86
CA LEU A 36 -5.26 -7.30 -16.29
C LEU A 36 -6.77 -7.44 -16.28
N ARG A 37 -7.47 -6.34 -16.01
CA ARG A 37 -8.93 -6.28 -16.14
C ARG A 37 -9.36 -6.30 -17.60
N ALA A 38 -8.65 -5.62 -18.47
CA ALA A 38 -8.92 -5.54 -19.91
C ALA A 38 -7.61 -5.41 -20.70
N ALA A 39 -7.63 -5.88 -21.94
CA ALA A 39 -6.51 -5.70 -22.88
C ALA A 39 -6.50 -4.24 -23.36
N SER A 40 -5.78 -3.37 -22.67
CA SER A 40 -5.68 -1.95 -23.00
C SER A 40 -4.23 -1.55 -23.23
N GLY A 41 -3.65 -1.88 -24.39
CA GLY A 41 -2.33 -1.37 -24.78
C GLY A 41 -1.16 -1.68 -23.81
N PHE A 42 -1.30 -2.68 -22.95
CA PHE A 42 -0.27 -3.08 -21.99
C PHE A 42 0.75 -3.96 -22.73
N ASP A 43 1.99 -3.50 -22.78
CA ASP A 43 3.09 -4.12 -23.55
C ASP A 43 4.38 -4.35 -22.74
N ARG A 44 4.36 -4.06 -21.43
CA ARG A 44 5.55 -4.09 -20.57
C ARG A 44 6.07 -5.51 -20.28
N CYS A 45 5.18 -6.50 -20.19
CA CYS A 45 5.50 -7.92 -19.98
C CYS A 45 4.35 -8.81 -20.47
N ALA A 46 4.51 -10.14 -20.35
CA ALA A 46 3.41 -11.08 -20.57
C ALA A 46 2.18 -10.71 -19.72
N ALA A 47 0.99 -10.84 -20.30
CA ALA A 47 -0.23 -10.46 -19.61
C ALA A 47 -1.37 -11.45 -19.88
N ASN A 48 -2.23 -11.66 -18.87
CA ASN A 48 -3.48 -12.39 -18.97
C ASN A 48 -4.65 -11.46 -18.62
N VAL A 49 -5.67 -11.43 -19.47
CA VAL A 49 -6.90 -10.70 -19.20
C VAL A 49 -7.83 -11.61 -18.40
N VAL A 50 -8.09 -11.23 -17.16
CA VAL A 50 -8.91 -12.00 -16.21
C VAL A 50 -10.27 -11.34 -15.93
N GLY A 51 -10.49 -10.11 -16.41
CA GLY A 51 -11.68 -9.32 -16.10
C GLY A 51 -11.68 -8.74 -14.69
N ASP A 52 -12.87 -8.50 -14.15
CA ASP A 52 -13.04 -8.01 -12.78
C ASP A 52 -12.66 -9.10 -11.77
N ILE A 53 -12.00 -8.69 -10.68
CA ILE A 53 -11.63 -9.59 -9.59
C ILE A 53 -12.85 -9.80 -8.69
N THR A 54 -13.38 -11.02 -8.72
CA THR A 54 -14.56 -11.46 -7.96
C THR A 54 -14.41 -12.93 -7.52
N ASN A 55 -15.37 -13.43 -6.78
CA ASN A 55 -15.43 -14.86 -6.41
C ASN A 55 -15.65 -15.82 -7.61
N ALA A 56 -16.05 -15.30 -8.77
CA ALA A 56 -16.30 -16.06 -9.98
C ALA A 56 -15.19 -15.97 -11.03
N THR A 57 -14.12 -15.21 -10.74
CA THR A 57 -13.00 -15.03 -11.68
C THR A 57 -12.24 -16.34 -11.85
N ASP A 58 -12.07 -16.80 -13.09
CA ASP A 58 -11.23 -17.93 -13.43
C ASP A 58 -9.75 -17.48 -13.56
N TRP A 59 -8.91 -18.04 -12.71
CA TRP A 59 -7.48 -17.75 -12.67
C TRP A 59 -6.62 -18.84 -13.30
N SER A 60 -7.22 -19.94 -13.79
CA SER A 60 -6.51 -21.13 -14.25
C SER A 60 -5.41 -20.83 -15.28
N THR A 61 -5.73 -20.02 -16.30
CA THR A 61 -4.75 -19.61 -17.33
C THR A 61 -3.65 -18.72 -16.75
N ALA A 62 -4.02 -17.74 -15.91
CA ALA A 62 -3.08 -16.78 -15.33
C ALA A 62 -2.12 -17.44 -14.33
N LEU A 63 -2.56 -18.48 -13.63
CA LEU A 63 -1.76 -19.22 -12.65
C LEU A 63 -0.88 -20.31 -13.26
N THR A 64 -1.01 -20.59 -14.56
CA THR A 64 -0.21 -21.63 -15.23
C THR A 64 1.29 -21.36 -15.09
N ASN A 65 2.02 -22.31 -14.48
CA ASN A 65 3.47 -22.24 -14.21
C ASN A 65 3.91 -21.09 -13.30
N GLN A 66 3.00 -20.42 -12.57
CA GLN A 66 3.38 -19.40 -11.61
C GLN A 66 3.85 -20.03 -10.30
N GLN A 67 4.88 -19.46 -9.69
CA GLN A 67 5.45 -19.89 -8.41
C GLN A 67 5.10 -18.92 -7.29
N VAL A 68 4.96 -17.63 -7.63
CA VAL A 68 4.63 -16.55 -6.69
C VAL A 68 3.47 -15.72 -7.26
N VAL A 69 2.52 -15.37 -6.41
CA VAL A 69 1.49 -14.37 -6.70
C VAL A 69 1.73 -13.14 -5.83
N ILE A 70 1.80 -11.96 -6.44
CA ILE A 70 1.83 -10.68 -5.72
C ILE A 70 0.50 -9.97 -5.98
N HIS A 71 -0.35 -9.95 -4.95
CA HIS A 71 -1.70 -9.39 -5.05
C HIS A 71 -1.73 -7.95 -4.55
N VAL A 72 -1.56 -7.01 -5.50
CA VAL A 72 -1.60 -5.56 -5.26
C VAL A 72 -2.98 -4.98 -5.57
N ALA A 73 -3.76 -5.65 -6.42
CA ALA A 73 -5.08 -5.18 -6.82
C ALA A 73 -6.02 -5.04 -5.62
N ALA A 74 -6.72 -3.93 -5.56
CA ALA A 74 -7.77 -3.68 -4.58
C ALA A 74 -8.74 -2.61 -5.07
N ARG A 75 -9.98 -2.67 -4.61
CA ARG A 75 -10.85 -1.50 -4.60
C ARG A 75 -10.36 -0.58 -3.48
N ALA A 76 -9.83 0.60 -3.82
CA ALA A 76 -9.27 1.57 -2.88
C ALA A 76 -9.50 3.00 -3.37
N HIS A 77 -9.33 4.00 -2.47
CA HIS A 77 -9.31 5.44 -2.80
C HIS A 77 -10.59 6.00 -3.46
N ILE A 78 -11.75 5.42 -3.19
CA ILE A 78 -13.02 5.98 -3.68
C ILE A 78 -13.43 7.14 -2.77
N VAL A 79 -13.23 8.37 -3.25
CA VAL A 79 -13.47 9.61 -2.48
C VAL A 79 -14.97 9.85 -2.25
N LYS A 80 -15.82 9.43 -3.18
CA LYS A 80 -17.28 9.45 -3.06
C LYS A 80 -17.79 8.09 -3.53
N ASP A 81 -18.12 7.24 -2.58
CA ASP A 81 -18.76 5.97 -2.89
C ASP A 81 -20.27 6.22 -2.93
N GLU A 82 -20.82 6.35 -4.14
CA GLU A 82 -22.25 6.59 -4.37
C GLU A 82 -23.08 5.32 -4.28
N VAL A 83 -22.45 4.18 -3.98
CA VAL A 83 -23.13 2.89 -3.80
C VAL A 83 -23.86 2.83 -2.46
N ALA A 84 -25.04 2.24 -2.45
CA ALA A 84 -25.88 2.12 -1.28
C ALA A 84 -25.22 1.34 -0.11
N ASN A 85 -24.32 0.41 -0.42
CA ASN A 85 -23.57 -0.39 0.58
C ASN A 85 -22.07 -0.48 0.21
N PRO A 86 -21.26 0.52 0.59
CA PRO A 86 -19.83 0.52 0.28
C PRO A 86 -19.09 -0.71 0.79
N LEU A 87 -19.41 -1.21 1.99
CA LEU A 87 -18.74 -2.38 2.57
C LEU A 87 -18.98 -3.64 1.74
N ALA A 88 -20.18 -3.85 1.21
CA ALA A 88 -20.46 -4.99 0.34
C ALA A 88 -19.62 -4.96 -0.94
N GLU A 89 -19.43 -3.77 -1.54
CA GLU A 89 -18.59 -3.61 -2.72
C GLU A 89 -17.10 -3.80 -2.42
N TYR A 90 -16.63 -3.35 -1.25
CA TYR A 90 -15.28 -3.65 -0.80
C TYR A 90 -15.08 -5.16 -0.58
N ARG A 91 -16.03 -5.84 0.06
CA ARG A 91 -15.99 -7.28 0.28
C ARG A 91 -15.95 -8.06 -1.03
N ARG A 92 -16.80 -7.71 -1.99
CA ARG A 92 -16.86 -8.39 -3.30
C ARG A 92 -15.50 -8.45 -4.00
N VAL A 93 -14.72 -7.36 -3.95
CA VAL A 93 -13.42 -7.28 -4.62
C VAL A 93 -12.29 -7.70 -3.68
N ASN A 94 -12.22 -7.07 -2.50
CA ASN A 94 -11.05 -7.18 -1.62
C ASN A 94 -11.06 -8.44 -0.76
N VAL A 95 -12.23 -9.04 -0.51
CA VAL A 95 -12.35 -10.30 0.24
C VAL A 95 -12.60 -11.44 -0.72
N ASP A 96 -13.80 -11.49 -1.33
CA ASP A 96 -14.22 -12.63 -2.13
C ASP A 96 -13.29 -12.86 -3.33
N GLY A 97 -12.90 -11.79 -4.02
CA GLY A 97 -11.97 -11.85 -5.13
C GLY A 97 -10.56 -12.27 -4.72
N THR A 98 -10.06 -11.78 -3.57
CA THR A 98 -8.74 -12.17 -3.03
C THR A 98 -8.72 -13.64 -2.64
N LEU A 99 -9.73 -14.10 -1.91
CA LEU A 99 -9.82 -15.49 -1.43
C LEU A 99 -10.01 -16.47 -2.59
N ASN A 100 -10.78 -16.09 -3.60
CA ASN A 100 -10.89 -16.88 -4.82
C ASN A 100 -9.54 -17.04 -5.53
N LEU A 101 -8.77 -15.95 -5.70
CA LEU A 101 -7.43 -16.03 -6.28
C LEU A 101 -6.50 -16.91 -5.42
N ALA A 102 -6.47 -16.70 -4.11
CA ALA A 102 -5.61 -17.45 -3.20
C ALA A 102 -5.93 -18.95 -3.18
N SER A 103 -7.22 -19.31 -3.19
CA SER A 103 -7.67 -20.71 -3.24
C SER A 103 -7.27 -21.40 -4.54
N GLN A 104 -7.42 -20.72 -5.69
CA GLN A 104 -6.98 -21.25 -6.98
C GLN A 104 -5.44 -21.32 -7.07
N ALA A 105 -4.73 -20.34 -6.47
CA ALA A 105 -3.28 -20.38 -6.38
C ALA A 105 -2.79 -21.57 -5.55
N ALA A 106 -3.40 -21.82 -4.40
CA ALA A 106 -3.09 -22.98 -3.56
C ALA A 106 -3.36 -24.33 -4.25
N ALA A 107 -4.39 -24.38 -5.09
CA ALA A 107 -4.71 -25.59 -5.89
C ALA A 107 -3.79 -25.76 -7.12
N SER A 108 -2.91 -24.82 -7.39
CA SER A 108 -1.96 -24.83 -8.52
C SER A 108 -0.51 -25.06 -8.04
N SER A 109 0.48 -24.72 -8.86
CA SER A 109 1.91 -24.80 -8.50
C SER A 109 2.44 -23.61 -7.73
N VAL A 110 1.59 -22.66 -7.33
CA VAL A 110 2.00 -21.46 -6.59
C VAL A 110 2.42 -21.85 -5.18
N LYS A 111 3.62 -21.45 -4.80
CA LYS A 111 4.19 -21.71 -3.47
C LYS A 111 3.96 -20.56 -2.50
N ARG A 112 3.92 -19.33 -3.02
CA ARG A 112 3.90 -18.12 -2.19
C ARG A 112 2.90 -17.10 -2.70
N PHE A 113 2.12 -16.53 -1.79
CA PHE A 113 1.14 -15.50 -2.04
C PHE A 113 1.44 -14.28 -1.18
N ILE A 114 1.83 -13.17 -1.82
CA ILE A 114 2.14 -11.90 -1.15
C ILE A 114 0.94 -10.97 -1.30
N PHE A 115 0.32 -10.61 -0.18
CA PHE A 115 -0.87 -9.76 -0.13
C PHE A 115 -0.54 -8.36 0.37
N ILE A 116 -0.87 -7.35 -0.42
CA ILE A 116 -0.73 -5.96 0.01
C ILE A 116 -2.01 -5.53 0.73
N SER A 117 -1.91 -5.48 2.05
CA SER A 117 -2.97 -5.07 2.96
C SER A 117 -2.91 -3.56 3.26
N SER A 118 -3.16 -3.15 4.49
CA SER A 118 -3.10 -1.76 4.95
C SER A 118 -2.87 -1.68 6.45
N ILE A 119 -2.15 -0.67 6.92
CA ILE A 119 -2.06 -0.36 8.35
C ILE A 119 -3.43 -0.04 8.97
N GLY A 120 -4.41 0.33 8.14
CA GLY A 120 -5.79 0.52 8.57
C GLY A 120 -6.41 -0.69 9.27
N VAL A 121 -5.87 -1.89 9.06
CA VAL A 121 -6.24 -3.11 9.80
C VAL A 121 -5.94 -2.95 11.29
N ASN A 122 -4.80 -2.36 11.66
CA ASN A 122 -4.45 -2.08 13.05
C ASN A 122 -5.23 -0.88 13.62
N GLY A 123 -5.59 0.09 12.78
CA GLY A 123 -6.33 1.28 13.17
C GLY A 123 -5.91 2.54 12.42
N ASN A 124 -6.54 3.68 12.73
CA ASN A 124 -6.31 4.97 12.08
C ASN A 124 -5.48 5.93 12.93
N LEU A 125 -5.37 5.69 14.24
CA LEU A 125 -4.71 6.55 15.22
C LEU A 125 -4.05 5.68 16.28
N ASN A 126 -2.90 6.12 16.77
CA ASN A 126 -2.23 5.48 17.89
C ASN A 126 -1.49 6.49 18.77
N THR A 127 -1.09 6.04 19.96
CA THR A 127 -0.27 6.79 20.93
C THR A 127 1.13 6.19 21.07
N ARG A 128 1.35 4.99 20.54
CA ARG A 128 2.63 4.30 20.37
C ARG A 128 2.65 3.64 18.98
N PRO A 129 3.81 3.34 18.41
CA PRO A 129 3.88 2.63 17.14
C PRO A 129 3.10 1.30 17.17
N PHE A 130 2.34 1.04 16.12
CA PHE A 130 1.75 -0.28 15.90
C PHE A 130 2.82 -1.32 15.60
N THR A 131 2.59 -2.52 16.07
CA THR A 131 3.34 -3.73 15.73
C THR A 131 2.41 -4.73 15.02
N GLU A 132 2.96 -5.78 14.45
CA GLU A 132 2.20 -6.85 13.82
C GLU A 132 1.31 -7.63 14.80
N ASN A 133 1.66 -7.60 16.09
CA ASN A 133 0.96 -8.31 17.16
C ASN A 133 -0.18 -7.51 17.80
N ASP A 134 -0.35 -6.24 17.41
CA ASP A 134 -1.44 -5.45 17.93
C ASP A 134 -2.79 -5.94 17.43
N GLU A 135 -3.79 -5.90 18.28
CA GLU A 135 -5.18 -6.25 17.94
C GLU A 135 -5.65 -5.43 16.74
N SER A 136 -6.34 -6.11 15.82
CA SER A 136 -6.92 -5.45 14.66
C SER A 136 -8.12 -4.60 15.07
N ASN A 137 -8.14 -3.34 14.64
CA ASN A 137 -9.20 -2.38 14.92
C ASN A 137 -9.53 -1.54 13.68
N PRO A 138 -10.04 -2.16 12.60
CA PRO A 138 -10.34 -1.47 11.36
C PRO A 138 -11.48 -0.46 11.56
N ALA A 139 -11.25 0.79 11.17
CA ALA A 139 -12.15 1.90 11.46
C ALA A 139 -12.96 2.38 10.25
N ASP A 140 -12.73 1.83 9.08
CA ASP A 140 -13.49 2.16 7.85
C ASP A 140 -13.74 0.89 7.01
N PRO A 141 -14.71 0.94 6.04
CA PRO A 141 -15.08 -0.23 5.24
C PRO A 141 -13.93 -0.83 4.43
N TYR A 142 -12.98 0.00 3.98
CA TYR A 142 -11.79 -0.48 3.27
C TYR A 142 -10.88 -1.29 4.20
N ALA A 143 -10.54 -0.73 5.36
CA ALA A 143 -9.72 -1.40 6.36
C ALA A 143 -10.37 -2.70 6.86
N GLN A 144 -11.71 -2.68 7.06
CA GLN A 144 -12.50 -3.85 7.41
C GLN A 144 -12.36 -4.95 6.34
N SER A 145 -12.50 -4.60 5.05
CA SER A 145 -12.36 -5.58 3.97
C SER A 145 -10.95 -6.16 3.86
N LYS A 146 -9.90 -5.35 4.14
CA LYS A 146 -8.53 -5.84 4.16
C LYS A 146 -8.30 -6.81 5.32
N TRP A 147 -8.82 -6.50 6.50
CA TRP A 147 -8.76 -7.40 7.66
C TRP A 147 -9.48 -8.73 7.39
N GLU A 148 -10.69 -8.69 6.85
CA GLU A 148 -11.46 -9.90 6.52
C GLU A 148 -10.71 -10.77 5.48
N ALA A 149 -10.08 -10.16 4.49
CA ALA A 149 -9.24 -10.86 3.52
C ALA A 149 -8.03 -11.54 4.19
N GLU A 150 -7.36 -10.84 5.13
CA GLU A 150 -6.26 -11.44 5.90
C GLU A 150 -6.71 -12.67 6.68
N GLN A 151 -7.91 -12.63 7.33
CA GLN A 151 -8.43 -13.76 8.08
C GLN A 151 -8.67 -14.97 7.16
N GLY A 152 -9.32 -14.76 6.01
CA GLY A 152 -9.54 -15.85 5.05
C GLY A 152 -8.25 -16.39 4.42
N LEU A 153 -7.23 -15.52 4.20
CA LEU A 153 -5.92 -15.97 3.73
C LEU A 153 -5.24 -16.89 4.76
N TRP A 154 -5.34 -16.58 6.07
CA TRP A 154 -4.85 -17.47 7.12
C TRP A 154 -5.62 -18.78 7.23
N GLU A 155 -6.91 -18.80 6.89
CA GLU A 155 -7.69 -20.06 6.78
C GLU A 155 -7.16 -20.92 5.64
N ILE A 156 -6.98 -20.35 4.44
CA ILE A 156 -6.40 -21.06 3.30
C ILE A 156 -5.00 -21.60 3.63
N GLN A 157 -4.15 -20.79 4.29
CA GLN A 157 -2.82 -21.23 4.70
C GLN A 157 -2.84 -22.42 5.65
N ARG A 158 -3.80 -22.50 6.59
CA ARG A 158 -3.92 -23.63 7.52
C ARG A 158 -4.40 -24.92 6.82
N GLU A 159 -5.13 -24.80 5.72
CA GLU A 159 -5.71 -25.91 4.98
C GLU A 159 -4.83 -26.40 3.82
N THR A 160 -3.79 -25.60 3.47
CA THR A 160 -2.95 -25.86 2.30
C THR A 160 -1.47 -25.64 2.64
N GLU A 161 -0.59 -25.92 1.68
CA GLU A 161 0.84 -25.69 1.84
C GLU A 161 1.31 -24.31 1.31
N ILE A 162 0.38 -23.46 0.87
CA ILE A 162 0.74 -22.14 0.33
C ILE A 162 1.29 -21.22 1.43
N GLU A 163 2.41 -20.59 1.16
CA GLU A 163 2.99 -19.59 2.04
C GLU A 163 2.26 -18.25 1.86
N ILE A 164 1.70 -17.72 2.92
CA ILE A 164 1.03 -16.41 2.91
C ILE A 164 1.95 -15.34 3.53
N ILE A 165 2.15 -14.24 2.82
CA ILE A 165 2.85 -13.07 3.33
C ILE A 165 1.92 -11.86 3.23
N ILE A 166 1.77 -11.14 4.32
CA ILE A 166 0.92 -9.96 4.40
C ILE A 166 1.81 -8.74 4.68
N ILE A 167 1.69 -7.71 3.85
CA ILE A 167 2.38 -6.44 4.06
C ILE A 167 1.31 -5.37 4.34
N ARG A 168 1.43 -4.67 5.48
CA ARG A 168 0.54 -3.58 5.90
C ARG A 168 1.24 -2.23 5.75
N PRO A 169 1.17 -1.56 4.60
CA PRO A 169 1.75 -0.23 4.43
C PRO A 169 0.88 0.84 5.11
N PRO A 170 1.51 1.88 5.69
CA PRO A 170 0.85 3.15 6.01
C PRO A 170 0.59 3.95 4.73
N LEU A 171 0.51 5.28 4.81
CA LEU A 171 0.38 6.13 3.63
C LEU A 171 1.60 5.96 2.71
N VAL A 172 1.36 5.40 1.52
CA VAL A 172 2.38 5.27 0.47
C VAL A 172 2.48 6.59 -0.28
N TYR A 173 3.69 7.09 -0.48
CA TYR A 173 3.96 8.32 -1.22
C TYR A 173 5.02 8.08 -2.30
N GLY A 174 4.97 8.88 -3.35
CA GLY A 174 5.88 8.78 -4.50
C GLY A 174 5.39 9.62 -5.68
N PRO A 175 6.06 9.54 -6.83
CA PRO A 175 5.62 10.20 -8.06
C PRO A 175 4.19 9.82 -8.42
N ASN A 176 3.35 10.78 -8.78
CA ASN A 176 1.95 10.55 -9.16
C ASN A 176 1.07 9.87 -8.11
N ALA A 177 1.44 9.94 -6.81
CA ALA A 177 0.67 9.33 -5.74
C ALA A 177 -0.78 9.81 -5.74
N PRO A 178 -1.76 8.88 -5.70
CA PRO A 178 -3.19 9.25 -5.69
C PRO A 178 -3.65 9.77 -4.31
N GLY A 179 -4.87 10.29 -4.25
CA GLY A 179 -5.55 10.57 -3.00
C GLY A 179 -4.99 11.75 -2.21
N ASN A 180 -4.82 11.55 -0.90
CA ASN A 180 -4.50 12.63 0.04
C ASN A 180 -3.09 13.21 -0.17
N PHE A 181 -2.09 12.37 -0.42
CA PHE A 181 -0.72 12.83 -0.64
C PHE A 181 -0.63 13.68 -1.91
N GLY A 182 -1.19 13.21 -3.03
CA GLY A 182 -1.25 13.99 -4.25
C GLY A 182 -2.02 15.32 -4.09
N SER A 183 -2.99 15.40 -3.17
CA SER A 183 -3.67 16.65 -2.85
C SER A 183 -2.77 17.60 -2.06
N LEU A 184 -1.98 17.09 -1.12
CA LEU A 184 -0.99 17.87 -0.37
C LEU A 184 0.07 18.45 -1.31
N MET A 185 0.60 17.64 -2.24
CA MET A 185 1.56 18.09 -3.25
C MET A 185 0.99 19.26 -4.07
N ARG A 186 -0.21 19.10 -4.64
CA ARG A 186 -0.88 20.15 -5.41
C ARG A 186 -1.10 21.46 -4.62
N TRP A 187 -1.37 21.39 -3.32
CA TRP A 187 -1.53 22.58 -2.48
C TRP A 187 -0.21 23.31 -2.29
N VAL A 188 0.86 22.56 -2.07
CA VAL A 188 2.22 23.13 -1.94
C VAL A 188 2.67 23.73 -3.27
N GLU A 189 2.49 23.05 -4.39
CA GLU A 189 2.84 23.55 -5.74
C GLU A 189 2.12 24.87 -6.08
N LYS A 190 0.86 25.00 -5.68
CA LYS A 190 0.09 26.23 -5.85
C LYS A 190 0.50 27.37 -4.90
N GLY A 191 1.41 27.13 -3.97
CA GLY A 191 1.87 28.10 -2.99
C GLY A 191 0.78 28.63 -2.06
N LEU A 192 -0.29 27.83 -1.84
CA LEU A 192 -1.41 28.22 -0.97
C LEU A 192 -0.96 28.30 0.49
N PRO A 193 -1.36 29.34 1.26
CA PRO A 193 -1.12 29.36 2.69
C PRO A 193 -1.99 28.31 3.38
N LEU A 194 -1.35 27.39 4.11
CA LEU A 194 -2.03 26.29 4.81
C LEU A 194 -1.97 26.51 6.33
N PRO A 195 -3.09 26.36 7.06
CA PRO A 195 -3.13 26.54 8.51
C PRO A 195 -2.60 25.29 9.26
N LEU A 196 -1.48 24.72 8.81
CA LEU A 196 -0.92 23.47 9.31
C LEU A 196 0.52 23.63 9.84
N GLY A 197 0.90 24.86 10.23
CA GLY A 197 2.26 25.18 10.66
C GLY A 197 2.61 24.76 12.10
N ALA A 198 1.61 24.44 12.94
CA ALA A 198 1.79 24.06 14.34
C ALA A 198 1.20 22.68 14.66
N ILE A 199 1.40 21.71 13.77
CA ILE A 199 0.96 20.32 13.96
C ILE A 199 2.18 19.48 14.35
N HIS A 200 2.10 18.84 15.53
CA HIS A 200 3.18 18.07 16.15
C HIS A 200 2.83 16.59 16.32
N ASN A 201 1.98 16.07 15.41
CA ASN A 201 1.66 14.66 15.36
C ASN A 201 2.87 13.85 14.83
N ARG A 202 2.80 12.52 14.93
CA ARG A 202 3.80 11.60 14.40
C ARG A 202 3.15 10.65 13.39
N ARG A 203 3.66 10.64 12.19
CA ARG A 203 3.13 9.78 11.13
C ARG A 203 4.27 9.03 10.46
N SER A 204 4.15 7.71 10.48
CA SER A 204 4.97 6.88 9.62
C SER A 204 4.38 6.93 8.21
N LEU A 205 5.28 7.02 7.24
CA LEU A 205 5.01 6.98 5.82
C LEU A 205 5.86 5.86 5.22
N VAL A 206 5.57 5.47 3.99
CA VAL A 206 6.45 4.60 3.21
C VAL A 206 6.59 5.13 1.78
N ALA A 207 7.83 5.37 1.36
CA ALA A 207 8.12 5.70 -0.02
C ALA A 207 7.73 4.52 -0.92
N LEU A 208 7.24 4.81 -2.12
CA LEU A 208 6.85 3.80 -3.09
C LEU A 208 8.00 2.82 -3.38
N ASP A 209 9.21 3.34 -3.56
CA ASP A 209 10.42 2.54 -3.77
C ASP A 209 10.72 1.62 -2.57
N ASN A 210 10.59 2.12 -1.34
CA ASN A 210 10.81 1.33 -0.13
C ASN A 210 9.76 0.21 0.02
N LEU A 211 8.50 0.50 -0.31
CA LEU A 211 7.45 -0.53 -0.29
C LEU A 211 7.72 -1.62 -1.34
N VAL A 212 8.11 -1.22 -2.54
CA VAL A 212 8.42 -2.17 -3.62
C VAL A 212 9.63 -3.02 -3.26
N ASP A 213 10.67 -2.44 -2.68
CA ASP A 213 11.85 -3.15 -2.22
C ASP A 213 11.51 -4.19 -1.11
N LEU A 214 10.64 -3.83 -0.14
CA LEU A 214 10.15 -4.78 0.85
C LEU A 214 9.35 -5.93 0.21
N ILE A 215 8.49 -5.64 -0.78
CA ILE A 215 7.73 -6.67 -1.50
C ILE A 215 8.69 -7.63 -2.20
N ILE A 216 9.70 -7.12 -2.91
CA ILE A 216 10.71 -7.92 -3.61
C ILE A 216 11.52 -8.77 -2.63
N SER A 217 11.95 -8.18 -1.52
CA SER A 217 12.64 -8.91 -0.44
C SER A 217 11.83 -10.09 0.09
N CYS A 218 10.50 -10.01 0.06
CA CYS A 218 9.61 -11.09 0.49
C CYS A 218 9.45 -12.21 -0.55
N ILE A 219 9.87 -12.05 -1.80
CA ILE A 219 9.66 -13.05 -2.86
C ILE A 219 10.41 -14.34 -2.53
N ASP A 220 11.69 -14.26 -2.24
CA ASP A 220 12.55 -15.43 -2.08
C ASP A 220 13.05 -15.64 -0.65
N HIS A 221 12.88 -14.66 0.25
CA HIS A 221 13.38 -14.76 1.62
C HIS A 221 12.65 -15.87 2.40
N PRO A 222 13.35 -16.90 2.93
CA PRO A 222 12.70 -18.06 3.56
C PRO A 222 11.95 -17.68 4.86
N ALA A 223 12.47 -16.73 5.64
CA ALA A 223 11.83 -16.29 6.87
C ALA A 223 10.61 -15.36 6.65
N ALA A 224 10.30 -15.01 5.39
CA ALA A 224 9.09 -14.24 5.07
C ALA A 224 7.83 -15.12 5.08
N ALA A 225 7.97 -16.44 4.92
CA ALA A 225 6.84 -17.37 4.85
C ALA A 225 5.93 -17.27 6.08
N ASN A 226 4.63 -17.13 5.84
CA ASN A 226 3.59 -17.08 6.87
C ASN A 226 3.78 -15.95 7.89
N GLN A 227 4.20 -14.77 7.41
CA GLN A 227 4.43 -13.60 8.23
C GLN A 227 3.59 -12.40 7.82
N VAL A 228 3.32 -11.53 8.80
CA VAL A 228 2.85 -10.16 8.57
C VAL A 228 4.03 -9.23 8.77
N PHE A 229 4.18 -8.22 7.90
CA PHE A 229 5.15 -7.14 8.04
C PHE A 229 4.48 -5.78 7.95
N LEU A 230 4.86 -4.87 8.83
CA LEU A 230 4.54 -3.45 8.68
C LEU A 230 5.62 -2.79 7.83
N ALA A 231 5.19 -1.96 6.86
CA ALA A 231 6.09 -1.18 6.04
C ALA A 231 6.25 0.24 6.58
N GLY A 232 7.40 0.85 6.34
CA GLY A 232 7.65 2.24 6.73
C GLY A 232 9.08 2.67 6.38
N ASP A 233 9.31 3.98 6.34
CA ASP A 233 10.64 4.54 6.04
C ASP A 233 11.57 4.54 7.27
N GLY A 234 11.07 4.09 8.44
CA GLY A 234 11.82 4.04 9.68
C GLY A 234 11.98 5.39 10.38
N GLU A 235 11.34 6.42 9.88
CA GLU A 235 11.30 7.79 10.41
C GLU A 235 9.86 8.31 10.42
N ASP A 236 9.46 8.94 11.53
CA ASP A 236 8.15 9.57 11.63
C ASP A 236 8.25 11.07 11.40
N VAL A 237 7.30 11.62 10.69
CA VAL A 237 7.21 13.05 10.43
C VAL A 237 5.86 13.61 10.88
N SER A 238 5.84 14.84 11.36
CA SER A 238 4.58 15.55 11.57
C SER A 238 4.00 16.03 10.24
N THR A 239 2.71 16.35 10.24
CA THR A 239 2.08 16.96 9.05
C THR A 239 2.76 18.26 8.65
N SER A 240 3.23 19.07 9.63
CA SER A 240 3.98 20.28 9.34
C SER A 240 5.35 20.01 8.69
N GLU A 241 6.08 19.01 9.19
CA GLU A 241 7.38 18.58 8.62
C GLU A 241 7.20 18.00 7.23
N LEU A 242 6.20 17.13 7.05
CA LEU A 242 5.88 16.59 5.73
C LEU A 242 5.64 17.68 4.69
N LEU A 243 4.82 18.68 5.03
CA LEU A 243 4.54 19.81 4.11
C LEU A 243 5.78 20.66 3.81
N ARG A 244 6.67 20.86 4.81
CA ARG A 244 7.96 21.53 4.58
C ARG A 244 8.87 20.70 3.67
N GLY A 245 8.96 19.39 3.92
CA GLY A 245 9.74 18.46 3.09
C GLY A 245 9.25 18.43 1.64
N VAL A 246 7.93 18.36 1.43
CA VAL A 246 7.32 18.44 0.09
C VAL A 246 7.66 19.77 -0.59
N ALA A 247 7.55 20.90 0.12
CA ALA A 247 7.86 22.22 -0.44
C ALA A 247 9.36 22.35 -0.80
N GLN A 248 10.23 21.84 0.05
CA GLN A 248 11.68 21.82 -0.20
C GLN A 248 12.02 20.96 -1.43
N ALA A 249 11.44 19.76 -1.51
CA ALA A 249 11.63 18.85 -2.64
C ALA A 249 11.12 19.46 -3.97
N ALA A 250 10.00 20.19 -3.92
CA ALA A 250 9.40 20.87 -5.07
C ALA A 250 10.13 22.19 -5.45
N GLY A 251 11.11 22.64 -4.65
CA GLY A 251 11.73 23.96 -4.85
C GLY A 251 10.77 25.14 -4.67
N LYS A 252 9.71 24.98 -3.84
CA LYS A 252 8.65 25.97 -3.64
C LYS A 252 8.68 26.56 -2.22
N PRO A 253 8.24 27.82 -2.05
CA PRO A 253 8.14 28.41 -0.72
C PRO A 253 7.06 27.72 0.11
N CYS A 254 7.38 27.32 1.33
CA CYS A 254 6.44 26.71 2.26
C CYS A 254 5.69 27.77 3.07
N ARG A 255 4.39 27.97 2.79
CA ARG A 255 3.55 28.98 3.47
C ARG A 255 2.64 28.31 4.51
N LEU A 256 3.21 27.97 5.67
CA LEU A 256 2.45 27.36 6.77
C LEU A 256 2.13 28.39 7.84
N LEU A 257 0.83 28.57 8.13
CA LEU A 257 0.35 29.40 9.23
C LEU A 257 0.28 28.57 10.51
N PRO A 258 0.80 29.04 11.65
CA PRO A 258 0.84 28.28 12.89
C PRO A 258 -0.50 28.34 13.62
N VAL A 259 -1.50 27.58 13.14
CA VAL A 259 -2.79 27.46 13.79
C VAL A 259 -2.79 26.24 14.72
N PRO A 260 -3.17 26.41 16.01
CA PRO A 260 -3.24 25.29 16.96
C PRO A 260 -4.17 24.18 16.50
N ALA A 261 -3.76 22.90 16.66
CA ALA A 261 -4.50 21.73 16.23
C ALA A 261 -5.95 21.68 16.79
N GLY A 262 -6.16 22.12 18.03
CA GLY A 262 -7.50 22.17 18.66
C GLY A 262 -8.48 23.09 17.93
N LEU A 263 -8.01 24.25 17.44
CA LEU A 263 -8.85 25.17 16.65
C LEU A 263 -9.21 24.57 15.28
N LEU A 264 -8.25 23.89 14.64
CA LEU A 264 -8.50 23.20 13.38
C LEU A 264 -9.51 22.06 13.55
N GLN A 265 -9.39 21.31 14.64
CA GLN A 265 -10.29 20.21 14.95
C GLN A 265 -11.73 20.73 15.23
N LEU A 266 -11.86 21.83 15.97
CA LEU A 266 -13.15 22.47 16.22
C LEU A 266 -13.79 22.95 14.91
N GLY A 267 -13.06 23.70 14.09
CA GLY A 267 -13.55 24.19 12.80
C GLY A 267 -13.95 23.06 11.84
N ALA A 268 -13.13 22.00 11.76
CA ALA A 268 -13.43 20.84 10.95
C ALA A 268 -14.68 20.08 11.42
N THR A 269 -14.88 19.99 12.73
CA THR A 269 -16.09 19.37 13.33
C THR A 269 -17.34 20.16 12.96
N MET A 270 -17.28 21.49 13.05
CA MET A 270 -18.39 22.37 12.68
C MET A 270 -18.75 22.26 11.18
N LEU A 271 -17.75 21.96 10.34
CA LEU A 271 -17.92 21.79 8.88
C LEU A 271 -18.24 20.33 8.48
N GLY A 272 -18.48 19.43 9.43
CA GLY A 272 -18.71 17.99 9.14
C GLY A 272 -17.49 17.23 8.60
N LYS A 273 -16.27 17.80 8.73
CA LYS A 273 -15.00 17.24 8.21
C LYS A 273 -14.13 16.61 9.30
N LYS A 274 -14.73 16.10 10.37
CA LYS A 274 -14.04 15.50 11.53
C LYS A 274 -13.05 14.40 11.11
N ALA A 275 -13.44 13.50 10.20
CA ALA A 275 -12.58 12.41 9.73
C ALA A 275 -11.34 12.91 8.98
N MET A 276 -11.47 13.99 8.19
CA MET A 276 -10.34 14.62 7.51
C MET A 276 -9.37 15.25 8.53
N ALA A 277 -9.90 15.95 9.54
CA ALA A 277 -9.07 16.53 10.60
C ALA A 277 -8.32 15.45 11.38
N GLN A 278 -8.98 14.36 11.75
CA GLN A 278 -8.31 13.23 12.42
C GLN A 278 -7.14 12.67 11.60
N ARG A 279 -7.30 12.52 10.29
CA ARG A 279 -6.23 12.04 9.40
C ARG A 279 -5.05 13.01 9.29
N LEU A 280 -5.29 14.32 9.35
CA LEU A 280 -4.24 15.34 9.24
C LEU A 280 -3.57 15.67 10.58
N LEU A 281 -4.32 15.62 11.68
CA LEU A 281 -3.87 16.07 12.98
C LEU A 281 -3.47 14.91 13.92
N GLY A 282 -3.95 13.71 13.65
CA GLY A 282 -3.69 12.53 14.48
C GLY A 282 -2.36 11.85 14.15
N SER A 283 -1.81 11.14 15.14
CA SER A 283 -0.63 10.30 14.98
C SER A 283 -1.02 8.91 14.46
N LEU A 284 -0.17 8.35 13.60
CA LEU A 284 -0.22 6.97 13.17
C LEU A 284 1.21 6.51 12.89
N GLN A 285 1.75 5.71 13.77
CA GLN A 285 3.13 5.24 13.73
C GLN A 285 3.17 3.73 13.53
N VAL A 286 4.20 3.23 12.88
CA VAL A 286 4.47 1.80 12.71
C VAL A 286 5.88 1.45 13.19
N ASP A 287 6.03 0.29 13.79
CA ASP A 287 7.33 -0.30 14.13
C ASP A 287 7.72 -1.31 13.05
N ILE A 288 8.80 -1.04 12.35
CA ILE A 288 9.33 -1.92 11.29
C ILE A 288 10.44 -2.87 11.80
N SER A 289 10.62 -2.96 13.12
CA SER A 289 11.67 -3.79 13.72
C SER A 289 11.59 -5.25 13.31
N LYS A 290 10.38 -5.78 13.09
CA LYS A 290 10.19 -7.15 12.61
C LYS A 290 10.78 -7.35 11.22
N ALA A 291 10.51 -6.46 10.27
CA ALA A 291 11.08 -6.53 8.92
C ALA A 291 12.62 -6.45 8.99
N ARG A 292 13.17 -5.58 9.84
CA ARG A 292 14.63 -5.49 10.07
C ARG A 292 15.22 -6.77 10.66
N ASN A 293 14.59 -7.31 11.68
CA ASN A 293 15.17 -8.45 12.42
C ASN A 293 14.98 -9.79 11.70
N VAL A 294 13.87 -9.97 10.98
CA VAL A 294 13.52 -11.24 10.33
C VAL A 294 14.06 -11.31 8.92
N LEU A 295 13.97 -10.21 8.16
CA LEU A 295 14.40 -10.15 6.76
C LEU A 295 15.78 -9.48 6.59
N GLY A 296 16.34 -8.86 7.62
CA GLY A 296 17.50 -7.96 7.46
C GLY A 296 17.18 -6.72 6.64
N TRP A 297 15.90 -6.46 6.40
CA TRP A 297 15.47 -5.37 5.53
C TRP A 297 15.57 -4.00 6.21
N THR A 298 16.14 -3.05 5.51
CA THR A 298 16.14 -1.63 5.89
C THR A 298 15.65 -0.80 4.72
N PRO A 299 14.80 0.22 4.95
CA PRO A 299 14.32 1.07 3.86
C PRO A 299 15.49 1.67 3.08
N PRO A 300 15.57 1.48 1.74
CA PRO A 300 16.64 2.04 0.90
C PRO A 300 16.69 3.57 0.90
N LEU A 301 15.54 4.22 1.02
CA LEU A 301 15.43 5.68 0.98
C LEU A 301 14.98 6.23 2.34
N SER A 302 15.58 7.35 2.77
CA SER A 302 15.04 8.19 3.85
C SER A 302 13.79 8.94 3.36
N VAL A 303 13.00 9.50 4.29
CA VAL A 303 11.84 10.34 3.94
C VAL A 303 12.23 11.50 3.03
N GLU A 304 13.35 12.17 3.30
CA GLU A 304 13.85 13.28 2.46
C GLU A 304 14.14 12.81 1.03
N GLN A 305 14.82 11.68 0.87
CA GLN A 305 15.13 11.11 -0.45
C GLN A 305 13.87 10.70 -1.19
N GLY A 306 12.94 10.02 -0.52
CA GLY A 306 11.65 9.63 -1.09
C GLY A 306 10.80 10.84 -1.53
N LEU A 307 10.81 11.94 -0.76
CA LEU A 307 10.13 13.17 -1.15
C LEU A 307 10.77 13.83 -2.37
N LYS A 308 12.11 13.81 -2.49
CA LYS A 308 12.80 14.31 -3.69
C LYS A 308 12.41 13.51 -4.94
N ARG A 309 12.28 12.18 -4.82
CA ARG A 309 11.82 11.31 -5.92
C ARG A 309 10.43 11.68 -6.45
N CYS A 310 9.56 12.27 -5.62
CA CYS A 310 8.23 12.72 -6.06
C CYS A 310 8.26 13.79 -7.16
N PHE A 311 9.38 14.52 -7.29
CA PHE A 311 9.56 15.64 -8.21
C PHE A 311 10.72 15.43 -9.20
N ASP A 312 11.23 14.20 -9.27
CA ASP A 312 12.30 13.84 -10.19
C ASP A 312 11.69 13.42 -11.54
N ASP A 313 11.82 14.28 -12.55
CA ASP A 313 11.29 14.05 -13.91
C ASP A 313 11.95 12.85 -14.62
N SER A 314 13.04 12.30 -14.08
CA SER A 314 13.75 11.15 -14.67
C SER A 314 13.10 9.79 -14.36
N VAL A 315 12.04 9.74 -13.56
CA VAL A 315 11.38 8.51 -13.06
C VAL A 315 10.02 8.23 -13.75
N VAL A 316 9.73 8.87 -14.88
CA VAL A 316 8.51 8.66 -15.68
C VAL A 316 8.77 7.72 -16.85
#